data_c133c6f3055639fe17e244eb4473abeb
#
_entry.id   c133c6f3055639fe17e244eb4473abeb
#
_cell.length_a   1.000
_cell.length_b   1.000
_cell.length_c   1.000
_cell.angle_alpha   90.00
_cell.angle_beta   90.00
_cell.angle_gamma   90.00
#
_symmetry.space_group_name_H-M   'P 1'
#
loop_
_entity.id
_entity.type
_entity.pdbx_description
1 polymer ?
#
loop_
_entity_poly.entity_id
_entity_poly.type
_entity_poly.pdbx_seq_one_letter_code
_entity_poly.pdbx_strand_id
1 'polypeptide(L)'
;KDGICIGCTQVLNKSGGGFTDEDESRLKAFTQQVAIALENAQLFEEVAKERTYSDSMLASMSNAVVTINEDGIIATCNKAGLKIFRVSAREIVGKTVGDFFSGSRAWMLEKFNQCNESKENIDLMDVTFEVGTVEEDNIEVVSSNVSFLPLENNDSEGRTDQKSQHLGTLVVIEDISDEKRMKSTMSRYIDPGIADQLMADGTDIMGGQETLATVLFSDVRSFTTIT
;
A
#
# COMPACT_ATOMS: atom_id res chain seq x y z
N LYS A 1 -36.86 -0.70 -12.48
CA LYS A 1 -36.29 0.56 -12.00
C LYS A 1 -35.71 1.27 -13.20
N ASP A 2 -35.97 2.54 -13.39
CA ASP A 2 -35.49 3.37 -14.51
C ASP A 2 -35.86 2.87 -15.93
N GLY A 3 -36.90 2.04 -16.03
CA GLY A 3 -37.40 1.51 -17.30
C GLY A 3 -36.61 0.37 -17.92
N ILE A 4 -35.56 -0.12 -17.23
CA ILE A 4 -34.75 -1.25 -17.69
C ILE A 4 -35.40 -2.56 -17.25
N CYS A 5 -35.66 -3.48 -18.20
CA CYS A 5 -36.13 -4.84 -17.89
C CYS A 5 -34.96 -5.72 -17.47
N ILE A 6 -34.97 -6.16 -16.22
CA ILE A 6 -33.91 -7.05 -15.65
C ILE A 6 -34.26 -8.54 -15.77
N GLY A 7 -35.50 -8.88 -16.10
CA GLY A 7 -35.96 -10.22 -16.22
C GLY A 7 -37.49 -10.32 -16.46
N CYS A 8 -38.00 -11.49 -16.65
CA CYS A 8 -39.43 -11.77 -16.72
C CYS A 8 -39.81 -12.95 -15.87
N THR A 9 -41.01 -12.90 -15.29
CA THR A 9 -41.58 -14.02 -14.51
C THR A 9 -42.83 -14.53 -15.27
N GLN A 10 -42.87 -15.84 -15.45
CA GLN A 10 -44.02 -16.49 -16.09
C GLN A 10 -44.56 -17.59 -15.16
N VAL A 11 -45.89 -17.65 -15.05
CA VAL A 11 -46.58 -18.70 -14.32
C VAL A 11 -47.50 -19.43 -15.28
N LEU A 12 -47.46 -20.77 -15.28
CA LEU A 12 -48.22 -21.61 -16.19
C LEU A 12 -49.06 -22.62 -15.37
N ASN A 13 -50.11 -23.17 -15.97
CA ASN A 13 -50.90 -24.30 -15.47
C ASN A 13 -51.51 -24.08 -14.06
N LYS A 14 -52.28 -23.01 -13.88
CA LYS A 14 -53.03 -22.80 -12.65
C LYS A 14 -54.00 -23.97 -12.41
N SER A 15 -53.98 -24.56 -11.22
CA SER A 15 -54.95 -25.53 -10.79
C SER A 15 -56.26 -24.89 -10.38
N GLY A 16 -57.39 -25.35 -10.93
CA GLY A 16 -58.72 -24.90 -10.53
C GLY A 16 -59.30 -23.74 -11.35
N GLY A 17 -58.88 -23.57 -12.63
CA GLY A 17 -59.48 -22.63 -13.56
C GLY A 17 -58.50 -21.67 -14.23
N GLY A 18 -59.02 -20.58 -14.84
CA GLY A 18 -58.17 -19.55 -15.46
C GLY A 18 -57.53 -18.61 -14.45
N PHE A 19 -56.52 -17.88 -14.87
CA PHE A 19 -55.91 -16.78 -14.08
C PHE A 19 -56.89 -15.64 -13.87
N THR A 20 -56.87 -15.06 -12.69
CA THR A 20 -57.70 -13.90 -12.27
C THR A 20 -56.85 -12.66 -12.05
N ASP A 21 -57.47 -11.47 -11.96
CA ASP A 21 -56.80 -10.20 -11.66
C ASP A 21 -56.11 -10.23 -10.28
N GLU A 22 -56.65 -11.03 -9.34
CA GLU A 22 -56.01 -11.25 -8.05
C GLU A 22 -54.69 -12.03 -8.18
N ASP A 23 -54.65 -13.04 -9.04
CA ASP A 23 -53.41 -13.81 -9.33
C ASP A 23 -52.37 -12.89 -10.00
N GLU A 24 -52.81 -12.02 -10.91
CA GLU A 24 -51.92 -11.04 -11.55
C GLU A 24 -51.31 -10.07 -10.49
N SER A 25 -52.15 -9.56 -9.59
CA SER A 25 -51.73 -8.65 -8.54
C SER A 25 -50.73 -9.31 -7.57
N ARG A 26 -50.99 -10.56 -7.19
CA ARG A 26 -50.07 -11.36 -6.34
C ARG A 26 -48.75 -11.61 -7.05
N LEU A 27 -48.79 -11.97 -8.34
CA LEU A 27 -47.56 -12.20 -9.11
C LEU A 27 -46.74 -10.92 -9.26
N LYS A 28 -47.37 -9.77 -9.50
CA LYS A 28 -46.71 -8.47 -9.55
C LYS A 28 -46.01 -8.15 -8.25
N ALA A 29 -46.71 -8.30 -7.09
CA ALA A 29 -46.12 -8.05 -5.78
C ALA A 29 -44.93 -9.00 -5.50
N PHE A 30 -45.06 -10.27 -5.83
CA PHE A 30 -43.98 -11.26 -5.70
C PHE A 30 -42.78 -10.90 -6.58
N THR A 31 -43.03 -10.57 -7.85
CA THR A 31 -41.98 -10.20 -8.82
C THR A 31 -41.24 -8.94 -8.39
N GLN A 32 -41.93 -7.94 -7.80
CA GLN A 32 -41.28 -6.75 -7.24
C GLN A 32 -40.34 -7.10 -6.07
N GLN A 33 -40.75 -8.01 -5.17
CA GLN A 33 -39.87 -8.45 -4.07
C GLN A 33 -38.66 -9.23 -4.58
N VAL A 34 -38.84 -10.10 -5.58
CA VAL A 34 -37.75 -10.81 -6.22
C VAL A 34 -36.77 -9.85 -6.90
N ALA A 35 -37.29 -8.82 -7.61
CA ALA A 35 -36.45 -7.81 -8.24
C ALA A 35 -35.59 -7.05 -7.23
N ILE A 36 -36.17 -6.64 -6.11
CA ILE A 36 -35.42 -5.94 -5.01
C ILE A 36 -34.36 -6.88 -4.42
N ALA A 37 -34.71 -8.15 -4.17
CA ALA A 37 -33.77 -9.11 -3.61
C ALA A 37 -32.58 -9.38 -4.55
N LEU A 38 -32.86 -9.48 -5.85
CA LEU A 38 -31.83 -9.69 -6.88
C LEU A 38 -30.90 -8.45 -6.98
N GLU A 39 -31.48 -7.24 -7.01
CA GLU A 39 -30.71 -6.00 -7.03
C GLU A 39 -29.79 -5.91 -5.82
N ASN A 40 -30.31 -6.18 -4.61
CA ASN A 40 -29.50 -6.18 -3.41
C ASN A 40 -28.35 -7.20 -3.49
N ALA A 41 -28.64 -8.42 -3.97
CA ALA A 41 -27.61 -9.45 -4.14
C ALA A 41 -26.52 -9.00 -5.13
N GLN A 42 -26.89 -8.37 -6.23
CA GLN A 42 -25.94 -7.84 -7.22
C GLN A 42 -25.08 -6.73 -6.62
N LEU A 43 -25.67 -5.79 -5.88
CA LEU A 43 -24.93 -4.74 -5.20
C LEU A 43 -23.95 -5.29 -4.17
N PHE A 44 -24.34 -6.30 -3.39
CA PHE A 44 -23.43 -6.98 -2.46
C PHE A 44 -22.26 -7.67 -3.19
N GLU A 45 -22.55 -8.30 -4.34
CA GLU A 45 -21.50 -8.95 -5.13
C GLU A 45 -20.53 -7.92 -5.72
N GLU A 46 -21.03 -6.79 -6.20
CA GLU A 46 -20.22 -5.70 -6.73
C GLU A 46 -19.29 -5.11 -5.66
N VAL A 47 -19.84 -4.75 -4.49
CA VAL A 47 -19.06 -4.25 -3.35
C VAL A 47 -18.00 -5.28 -2.90
N ALA A 48 -18.35 -6.58 -2.86
CA ALA A 48 -17.42 -7.63 -2.51
C ALA A 48 -16.28 -7.76 -3.54
N LYS A 49 -16.58 -7.61 -4.83
CA LYS A 49 -15.57 -7.60 -5.90
C LYS A 49 -14.64 -6.40 -5.79
N GLU A 50 -15.17 -5.21 -5.59
CA GLU A 50 -14.37 -3.99 -5.41
C GLU A 50 -13.44 -4.10 -4.22
N ARG A 51 -13.95 -4.60 -3.09
CA ARG A 51 -13.14 -4.84 -1.90
C ARG A 51 -12.01 -5.84 -2.18
N THR A 52 -12.34 -6.98 -2.81
CA THR A 52 -11.34 -8.00 -3.15
C THR A 52 -10.28 -7.46 -4.10
N TYR A 53 -10.66 -6.61 -5.05
CA TYR A 53 -9.75 -5.94 -5.97
C TYR A 53 -8.80 -5.00 -5.23
N SER A 54 -9.34 -4.13 -4.36
CA SER A 54 -8.56 -3.23 -3.50
C SER A 54 -7.56 -3.99 -2.62
N ASP A 55 -8.02 -5.05 -1.94
CA ASP A 55 -7.17 -5.89 -1.08
C ASP A 55 -6.05 -6.55 -1.90
N SER A 56 -6.35 -7.03 -3.11
CA SER A 56 -5.37 -7.65 -4.01
C SER A 56 -4.35 -6.64 -4.51
N MET A 57 -4.76 -5.40 -4.83
CA MET A 57 -3.85 -4.32 -5.21
C MET A 57 -2.87 -4.02 -4.08
N LEU A 58 -3.37 -3.79 -2.86
CA LEU A 58 -2.53 -3.52 -1.69
C LEU A 58 -1.58 -4.68 -1.39
N ALA A 59 -2.04 -5.94 -1.54
CA ALA A 59 -1.21 -7.11 -1.31
C ALA A 59 -0.10 -7.30 -2.35
N SER A 60 -0.28 -6.80 -3.57
CA SER A 60 0.70 -6.89 -4.67
C SER A 60 1.75 -5.80 -4.64
N MET A 61 1.55 -4.74 -3.86
CA MET A 61 2.53 -3.65 -3.74
C MET A 61 3.79 -4.13 -3.04
N SER A 62 4.96 -3.74 -3.57
CA SER A 62 6.28 -3.97 -2.96
C SER A 62 6.54 -3.04 -1.78
N ASN A 63 5.99 -1.83 -1.82
CA ASN A 63 6.10 -0.86 -0.73
C ASN A 63 5.14 -1.21 0.41
N ALA A 64 5.58 -1.01 1.65
CA ALA A 64 4.68 -1.12 2.80
C ALA A 64 3.64 -0.01 2.76
N VAL A 65 2.39 -0.39 3.00
CA VAL A 65 1.25 0.53 3.08
C VAL A 65 0.51 0.27 4.38
N VAL A 66 0.45 1.29 5.23
CA VAL A 66 -0.28 1.26 6.52
C VAL A 66 -1.31 2.37 6.51
N THR A 67 -2.58 2.05 6.78
CA THR A 67 -3.63 3.05 6.95
C THR A 67 -3.97 3.22 8.42
N ILE A 68 -4.12 4.46 8.83
CA ILE A 68 -4.43 4.86 10.19
C ILE A 68 -5.71 5.69 10.13
N ASN A 69 -6.70 5.36 10.93
CA ASN A 69 -7.97 6.09 10.97
C ASN A 69 -7.86 7.42 11.75
N GLU A 70 -8.96 8.18 11.81
CA GLU A 70 -9.05 9.46 12.52
C GLU A 70 -8.71 9.34 14.03
N ASP A 71 -8.99 8.18 14.63
CA ASP A 71 -8.73 7.92 16.06
C ASP A 71 -7.26 7.54 16.33
N GLY A 72 -6.40 7.52 15.32
CA GLY A 72 -5.01 7.09 15.45
C GLY A 72 -4.84 5.58 15.62
N ILE A 73 -5.83 4.78 15.17
CA ILE A 73 -5.78 3.33 15.19
C ILE A 73 -5.36 2.82 13.81
N ILE A 74 -4.42 1.89 13.78
CA ILE A 74 -3.96 1.24 12.54
C ILE A 74 -5.10 0.36 12.01
N ALA A 75 -5.70 0.76 10.89
CA ALA A 75 -6.83 0.09 10.28
C ALA A 75 -6.38 -1.07 9.37
N THR A 76 -5.33 -0.85 8.55
CA THR A 76 -4.80 -1.88 7.67
C THR A 76 -3.28 -1.82 7.57
N CYS A 77 -2.66 -2.94 7.24
CA CYS A 77 -1.26 -3.05 6.88
C CYS A 77 -1.14 -4.11 5.78
N ASN A 78 -0.55 -3.77 4.64
CA ASN A 78 -0.40 -4.69 3.54
C ASN A 78 0.69 -5.74 3.81
N LYS A 79 0.80 -6.74 2.93
CA LYS A 79 1.77 -7.83 3.06
C LYS A 79 3.22 -7.35 3.12
N ALA A 80 3.58 -6.32 2.35
CA ALA A 80 4.93 -5.73 2.39
C ALA A 80 5.22 -5.08 3.74
N GLY A 81 4.25 -4.34 4.32
CA GLY A 81 4.38 -3.75 5.65
C GLY A 81 4.56 -4.79 6.75
N LEU A 82 3.78 -5.86 6.73
CA LEU A 82 3.95 -6.96 7.68
C LEU A 82 5.36 -7.59 7.59
N LYS A 83 5.90 -7.70 6.36
CA LYS A 83 7.25 -8.22 6.13
C LYS A 83 8.33 -7.26 6.64
N ILE A 84 8.21 -5.96 6.33
CA ILE A 84 9.19 -4.93 6.77
C ILE A 84 9.22 -4.84 8.29
N PHE A 85 8.06 -4.76 8.94
CA PHE A 85 7.99 -4.68 10.41
C PHE A 85 8.22 -6.02 11.13
N ARG A 86 8.24 -7.14 10.38
CA ARG A 86 8.37 -8.51 10.91
C ARG A 86 7.31 -8.87 11.95
N VAL A 87 6.07 -8.47 11.68
CA VAL A 87 4.92 -8.71 12.55
C VAL A 87 3.79 -9.39 11.80
N SER A 88 2.93 -10.07 12.52
CA SER A 88 1.67 -10.57 11.99
C SER A 88 0.62 -9.45 11.95
N ALA A 89 -0.42 -9.62 11.13
CA ALA A 89 -1.52 -8.65 11.06
C ALA A 89 -2.21 -8.44 12.42
N ARG A 90 -2.27 -9.47 13.27
CA ARG A 90 -2.87 -9.39 14.62
C ARG A 90 -2.07 -8.52 15.59
N GLU A 91 -0.81 -8.34 15.33
CA GLU A 91 0.11 -7.56 16.19
C GLU A 91 0.13 -6.08 15.84
N ILE A 92 -0.34 -5.70 14.66
CA ILE A 92 -0.33 -4.31 14.20
C ILE A 92 -1.74 -3.75 13.99
N VAL A 93 -2.66 -4.49 13.36
CA VAL A 93 -4.01 -4.00 13.07
C VAL A 93 -4.83 -3.88 14.35
N GLY A 94 -5.49 -2.75 14.52
CA GLY A 94 -6.29 -2.42 15.71
C GLY A 94 -5.49 -1.83 16.87
N LYS A 95 -4.16 -1.71 16.74
CA LYS A 95 -3.33 -1.01 17.73
C LYS A 95 -3.29 0.49 17.49
N THR A 96 -3.02 1.26 18.53
CA THR A 96 -2.79 2.70 18.39
C THR A 96 -1.42 2.96 17.77
N VAL A 97 -1.29 4.05 17.03
CA VAL A 97 -0.01 4.51 16.46
C VAL A 97 1.05 4.66 17.55
N GLY A 98 0.65 5.18 18.73
CA GLY A 98 1.57 5.36 19.85
C GLY A 98 2.11 4.05 20.44
N ASP A 99 1.28 3.01 20.52
CA ASP A 99 1.71 1.70 21.01
C ASP A 99 2.63 1.00 20.02
N PHE A 100 2.33 1.10 18.72
CA PHE A 100 3.09 0.40 17.70
C PHE A 100 4.38 1.13 17.31
N PHE A 101 4.34 2.46 17.13
CA PHE A 101 5.50 3.26 16.80
C PHE A 101 6.19 3.82 18.06
N SER A 102 6.62 2.93 18.94
CA SER A 102 7.36 3.24 20.16
C SER A 102 8.87 2.97 19.99
N GLY A 103 9.69 3.40 20.94
CA GLY A 103 11.14 3.17 20.95
C GLY A 103 11.85 3.87 19.78
N SER A 104 12.64 3.15 19.00
CA SER A 104 13.40 3.67 17.85
C SER A 104 12.50 4.19 16.72
N ARG A 105 11.20 3.86 16.73
CA ARG A 105 10.20 4.29 15.76
C ARG A 105 9.33 5.46 16.25
N ALA A 106 9.60 6.03 17.42
CA ALA A 106 8.80 7.10 18.01
C ALA A 106 8.70 8.35 17.11
N TRP A 107 9.70 8.61 16.28
CA TRP A 107 9.67 9.68 15.29
C TRP A 107 8.53 9.52 14.26
N MET A 108 8.09 8.29 13.96
CA MET A 108 6.94 8.04 13.07
C MET A 108 5.64 8.54 13.70
N LEU A 109 5.48 8.42 15.02
CA LEU A 109 4.35 8.99 15.74
C LEU A 109 4.34 10.52 15.66
N GLU A 110 5.50 11.16 15.81
CA GLU A 110 5.62 12.62 15.67
C GLU A 110 5.22 13.09 14.27
N LYS A 111 5.72 12.40 13.22
CA LYS A 111 5.40 12.73 11.83
C LYS A 111 3.95 12.45 11.47
N PHE A 112 3.37 11.38 11.99
CA PHE A 112 1.93 11.12 11.89
C PHE A 112 1.11 12.28 12.49
N ASN A 113 1.43 12.73 13.71
CA ASN A 113 0.73 13.84 14.35
C ASN A 113 0.88 15.13 13.53
N GLN A 114 2.10 15.42 13.05
CA GLN A 114 2.36 16.58 12.19
C GLN A 114 1.53 16.53 10.90
N CYS A 115 1.48 15.40 10.20
CA CYS A 115 0.66 15.23 8.99
C CYS A 115 -0.84 15.38 9.30
N ASN A 116 -1.29 14.82 10.43
CA ASN A 116 -2.69 14.90 10.84
C ASN A 116 -3.14 16.32 11.22
N GLU A 117 -2.23 17.15 11.75
CA GLU A 117 -2.48 18.56 12.08
C GLU A 117 -2.38 19.47 10.85
N SER A 118 -1.31 19.35 10.06
CA SER A 118 -1.07 20.20 8.89
C SER A 118 -1.96 19.87 7.70
N LYS A 119 -2.43 18.60 7.59
CA LYS A 119 -3.13 18.05 6.41
C LYS A 119 -2.28 18.14 5.13
N GLU A 120 -0.97 18.15 5.27
CA GLU A 120 -0.02 18.18 4.16
C GLU A 120 0.77 16.86 4.11
N ASN A 121 1.22 16.51 2.90
CA ASN A 121 2.09 15.36 2.72
C ASN A 121 3.44 15.61 3.39
N ILE A 122 3.97 14.60 4.06
CA ILE A 122 5.30 14.64 4.67
C ILE A 122 6.12 13.51 4.09
N ASP A 123 7.16 13.87 3.33
CA ASP A 123 8.09 12.90 2.73
C ASP A 123 9.44 12.96 3.46
N LEU A 124 9.92 11.80 3.87
CA LEU A 124 11.19 11.62 4.54
C LEU A 124 12.03 10.66 3.71
N MET A 125 13.18 11.14 3.26
CA MET A 125 14.10 10.33 2.47
C MET A 125 15.22 9.81 3.38
N ASP A 126 15.62 8.57 3.10
CA ASP A 126 16.81 7.97 3.69
C ASP A 126 16.79 7.90 5.23
N VAL A 127 15.65 7.57 5.80
CA VAL A 127 15.50 7.34 7.23
C VAL A 127 15.79 5.89 7.60
N THR A 128 16.27 5.67 8.81
CA THR A 128 16.55 4.33 9.33
C THR A 128 15.75 4.07 10.59
N PHE A 129 15.27 2.83 10.73
CA PHE A 129 14.62 2.37 11.96
C PHE A 129 14.92 0.89 12.21
N GLU A 130 14.83 0.49 13.46
CA GLU A 130 15.08 -0.87 13.89
C GLU A 130 13.80 -1.70 13.82
N VAL A 131 13.94 -2.94 13.36
CA VAL A 131 12.88 -3.95 13.31
C VAL A 131 13.35 -5.24 13.98
N GLY A 132 12.43 -5.98 14.57
CA GLY A 132 12.74 -7.20 15.33
C GLY A 132 12.46 -7.04 16.81
N THR A 133 12.64 -8.12 17.56
CA THR A 133 12.48 -8.17 19.01
C THR A 133 13.82 -8.36 19.70
N VAL A 134 14.03 -7.68 20.81
CA VAL A 134 15.25 -7.79 21.65
C VAL A 134 15.40 -9.22 22.18
N GLU A 135 14.30 -9.96 22.32
CA GLU A 135 14.29 -11.33 22.85
C GLU A 135 14.91 -12.36 21.89
N GLU A 136 14.91 -12.06 20.57
CA GLU A 136 15.46 -12.99 19.55
C GLU A 136 16.89 -12.63 19.10
N ASP A 137 17.53 -11.63 19.69
CA ASP A 137 18.86 -11.11 19.28
C ASP A 137 18.96 -10.82 17.76
N ASN A 138 17.82 -10.45 17.16
CA ASN A 138 17.65 -10.29 15.71
C ASN A 138 17.13 -8.88 15.39
N ILE A 139 17.85 -7.86 15.86
CA ILE A 139 17.56 -6.47 15.49
C ILE A 139 18.21 -6.19 14.15
N GLU A 140 17.39 -5.81 13.16
CA GLU A 140 17.85 -5.37 11.85
C GLU A 140 17.51 -3.90 11.65
N VAL A 141 18.43 -3.17 11.04
CA VAL A 141 18.22 -1.77 10.65
C VAL A 141 17.74 -1.73 9.21
N VAL A 142 16.54 -1.20 9.01
CA VAL A 142 15.96 -0.97 7.70
C VAL A 142 16.21 0.48 7.29
N SER A 143 16.73 0.69 6.08
CA SER A 143 16.83 2.00 5.44
C SER A 143 15.63 2.19 4.52
N SER A 144 14.93 3.31 4.63
CA SER A 144 13.69 3.51 3.89
C SER A 144 13.42 4.96 3.54
N ASN A 145 12.59 5.16 2.51
CA ASN A 145 11.87 6.40 2.27
C ASN A 145 10.48 6.23 2.87
N VAL A 146 10.00 7.24 3.60
CA VAL A 146 8.70 7.18 4.30
C VAL A 146 7.87 8.40 3.96
N SER A 147 6.65 8.16 3.47
CA SER A 147 5.68 9.22 3.14
C SER A 147 4.44 9.08 4.02
N PHE A 148 4.01 10.19 4.61
CA PHE A 148 2.74 10.33 5.32
C PHE A 148 1.81 11.18 4.48
N LEU A 149 0.65 10.63 4.10
CA LEU A 149 -0.33 11.29 3.24
C LEU A 149 -1.68 11.34 3.95
N PRO A 150 -2.30 12.53 4.06
CA PRO A 150 -3.65 12.63 4.62
C PRO A 150 -4.65 11.94 3.67
N LEU A 151 -5.54 11.13 4.22
CA LEU A 151 -6.66 10.54 3.49
C LEU A 151 -7.88 11.43 3.65
N GLU A 152 -8.39 11.94 2.54
CA GLU A 152 -9.57 12.79 2.49
C GLU A 152 -10.63 12.15 1.60
N ASN A 153 -11.89 12.28 2.02
CA ASN A 153 -13.01 11.93 1.16
C ASN A 153 -13.28 13.07 0.18
N ASN A 154 -12.98 12.83 -1.09
CA ASN A 154 -13.21 13.77 -2.19
C ASN A 154 -14.59 13.55 -2.87
N ASP A 155 -15.64 13.14 -2.15
CA ASP A 155 -16.99 13.01 -2.69
C ASP A 155 -17.58 14.37 -3.15
N SER A 156 -16.78 15.13 -3.91
CA SER A 156 -17.11 16.46 -4.46
C SER A 156 -17.70 16.39 -5.86
N GLU A 157 -18.25 15.26 -6.29
CA GLU A 157 -19.07 15.27 -7.50
C GLU A 157 -20.43 15.92 -7.22
N GLY A 158 -20.45 17.26 -7.19
CA GLY A 158 -21.68 18.06 -7.35
C GLY A 158 -22.25 18.77 -6.12
N ARG A 159 -21.55 18.85 -4.98
CA ARG A 159 -21.99 19.67 -3.83
C ARG A 159 -20.89 20.61 -3.34
N THR A 160 -21.09 21.89 -3.62
CA THR A 160 -20.15 23.00 -3.39
C THR A 160 -19.93 23.36 -1.91
N ASP A 161 -20.50 22.66 -0.92
CA ASP A 161 -20.53 23.06 0.49
C ASP A 161 -20.13 21.96 1.50
N GLN A 162 -19.57 20.81 1.08
CA GLN A 162 -19.07 19.84 2.06
C GLN A 162 -17.56 19.97 2.17
N LYS A 163 -17.08 20.38 3.37
CA LYS A 163 -15.68 20.26 3.79
C LYS A 163 -15.22 18.83 3.54
N SER A 164 -14.06 18.66 2.87
CA SER A 164 -13.39 17.36 2.77
C SER A 164 -13.32 16.72 4.16
N GLN A 165 -13.93 15.55 4.30
CA GLN A 165 -13.87 14.81 5.56
C GLN A 165 -12.53 14.09 5.60
N HIS A 166 -11.76 14.36 6.66
CA HIS A 166 -10.52 13.63 6.90
C HIS A 166 -10.85 12.20 7.34
N LEU A 167 -10.34 11.22 6.62
CA LEU A 167 -10.56 9.79 6.88
C LEU A 167 -9.42 9.15 7.67
N GLY A 168 -8.29 9.85 7.81
CA GLY A 168 -7.10 9.34 8.48
C GLY A 168 -5.81 9.66 7.73
N THR A 169 -4.80 8.83 7.91
CA THR A 169 -3.47 9.00 7.29
C THR A 169 -3.00 7.69 6.66
N LEU A 170 -2.44 7.79 5.47
CA LEU A 170 -1.74 6.72 4.78
C LEU A 170 -0.24 6.86 5.03
N VAL A 171 0.41 5.80 5.47
CA VAL A 171 1.87 5.73 5.60
C VAL A 171 2.40 4.76 4.55
N VAL A 172 3.27 5.25 3.68
CA VAL A 172 3.95 4.45 2.66
C VAL A 172 5.42 4.35 3.03
N ILE A 173 5.97 3.13 3.05
CA ILE A 173 7.37 2.87 3.36
C ILE A 173 7.98 2.07 2.21
N GLU A 174 8.98 2.65 1.59
CA GLU A 174 9.81 2.02 0.57
C GLU A 174 11.12 1.56 1.21
N ASP A 175 11.39 0.26 1.21
CA ASP A 175 12.64 -0.29 1.70
C ASP A 175 13.74 -0.12 0.65
N ILE A 176 14.75 0.66 0.97
CA ILE A 176 15.91 0.94 0.10
C ILE A 176 17.20 0.29 0.63
N SER A 177 17.06 -0.71 1.52
CA SER A 177 18.21 -1.34 2.18
C SER A 177 19.12 -2.08 1.19
N ASP A 178 18.54 -2.75 0.20
CA ASP A 178 19.29 -3.50 -0.80
C ASP A 178 20.00 -2.57 -1.78
N GLU A 179 19.35 -1.49 -2.22
CA GLU A 179 19.93 -0.45 -3.07
C GLU A 179 21.14 0.20 -2.38
N LYS A 180 21.00 0.52 -1.08
CA LYS A 180 22.11 1.06 -0.30
C LYS A 180 23.26 0.09 -0.12
N ARG A 181 22.98 -1.18 0.16
CA ARG A 181 24.03 -2.21 0.25
C ARG A 181 24.75 -2.37 -1.08
N MET A 182 24.00 -2.40 -2.19
CA MET A 182 24.59 -2.48 -3.53
C MET A 182 25.46 -1.26 -3.80
N LYS A 183 24.96 -0.04 -3.57
CA LYS A 183 25.70 1.21 -3.75
C LYS A 183 26.96 1.24 -2.89
N SER A 184 26.87 0.86 -1.62
CA SER A 184 28.02 0.78 -0.70
C SER A 184 29.06 -0.27 -1.15
N THR A 185 28.61 -1.39 -1.69
CA THR A 185 29.51 -2.43 -2.21
C THR A 185 30.20 -1.95 -3.48
N MET A 186 29.46 -1.33 -4.41
CA MET A 186 30.03 -0.80 -5.64
C MET A 186 31.04 0.32 -5.39
N SER A 187 30.75 1.24 -4.46
CA SER A 187 31.67 2.35 -4.14
C SER A 187 32.99 1.93 -3.49
N ARG A 188 33.11 0.68 -3.04
CA ARG A 188 34.41 0.14 -2.59
C ARG A 188 35.32 -0.29 -3.73
N TYR A 189 34.77 -0.58 -4.89
CA TYR A 189 35.49 -1.12 -6.05
C TYR A 189 35.51 -0.19 -7.25
N ILE A 190 34.57 0.77 -7.30
CA ILE A 190 34.32 1.67 -8.43
C ILE A 190 34.27 3.09 -7.87
N ASP A 191 34.80 4.06 -8.62
CA ASP A 191 34.66 5.48 -8.28
C ASP A 191 33.17 5.84 -8.12
N PRO A 192 32.79 6.57 -7.05
CA PRO A 192 31.39 6.93 -6.77
C PRO A 192 30.70 7.64 -7.95
N GLY A 193 31.43 8.49 -8.70
CA GLY A 193 30.88 9.17 -9.87
C GLY A 193 30.52 8.23 -11.01
N ILE A 194 31.29 7.16 -11.19
CA ILE A 194 31.02 6.11 -12.19
C ILE A 194 29.85 5.23 -11.72
N ALA A 195 29.79 4.91 -10.43
CA ALA A 195 28.70 4.11 -9.87
C ALA A 195 27.33 4.82 -10.01
N ASP A 196 27.26 6.13 -9.76
CA ASP A 196 26.05 6.92 -9.94
C ASP A 196 25.61 7.01 -11.42
N GLN A 197 26.55 7.14 -12.35
CA GLN A 197 26.26 7.09 -13.80
C GLN A 197 25.73 5.73 -14.24
N LEU A 198 26.32 4.63 -13.78
CA LEU A 198 25.88 3.28 -14.09
C LEU A 198 24.46 2.97 -13.58
N MET A 199 24.09 3.53 -12.42
CA MET A 199 22.74 3.40 -11.86
C MET A 199 21.70 4.28 -12.58
N ALA A 200 22.11 5.47 -13.07
CA ALA A 200 21.22 6.40 -13.75
C ALA A 200 20.91 6.00 -15.19
N ASP A 201 21.87 5.47 -15.91
CA ASP A 201 21.73 5.21 -17.35
C ASP A 201 21.06 3.87 -17.71
N GLY A 202 20.95 2.91 -16.75
CA GLY A 202 20.29 1.62 -16.97
C GLY A 202 20.75 0.85 -18.21
N THR A 203 21.83 1.30 -18.85
CA THR A 203 22.35 0.78 -20.11
C THR A 203 23.26 -0.42 -19.87
N ASP A 204 23.20 -1.34 -20.77
CA ASP A 204 23.93 -2.60 -20.82
C ASP A 204 25.45 -2.36 -20.68
N ILE A 205 25.97 -2.59 -19.49
CA ILE A 205 27.37 -2.33 -19.07
C ILE A 205 28.35 -3.23 -19.85
N MET A 206 27.86 -4.20 -20.60
CA MET A 206 28.66 -5.17 -21.36
C MET A 206 29.35 -4.60 -22.61
N GLY A 207 29.00 -3.37 -23.01
CA GLY A 207 29.49 -2.77 -24.26
C GLY A 207 30.85 -2.08 -24.16
N GLY A 208 31.38 -1.76 -22.99
CA GLY A 208 32.61 -0.98 -22.81
C GLY A 208 32.54 0.40 -23.49
N GLN A 209 33.15 1.41 -22.90
CA GLN A 209 33.31 2.73 -23.52
C GLN A 209 34.79 3.00 -23.79
N GLU A 210 35.11 3.49 -24.98
CA GLU A 210 36.44 3.98 -25.27
C GLU A 210 36.67 5.30 -24.53
N THR A 211 37.63 5.30 -23.61
CA THR A 211 38.01 6.50 -22.86
C THR A 211 39.51 6.62 -22.77
N LEU A 212 40.02 7.84 -22.67
CA LEU A 212 41.43 8.09 -22.46
C LEU A 212 41.74 7.90 -20.97
N ALA A 213 42.50 6.87 -20.63
CA ALA A 213 42.88 6.56 -19.25
C ALA A 213 44.38 6.68 -19.04
N THR A 214 44.77 7.25 -17.92
CA THR A 214 46.18 7.22 -17.45
C THR A 214 46.32 6.08 -16.44
N VAL A 215 47.18 5.11 -16.76
CA VAL A 215 47.47 3.98 -15.87
C VAL A 215 48.78 4.24 -15.13
N LEU A 216 48.73 4.27 -13.81
CA LEU A 216 49.88 4.40 -12.92
C LEU A 216 50.17 3.05 -12.24
N PHE A 217 51.38 2.56 -12.42
CA PHE A 217 51.89 1.42 -11.69
C PHE A 217 52.86 1.89 -10.61
N SER A 218 52.59 1.55 -9.34
CA SER A 218 53.50 1.82 -8.23
C SER A 218 53.73 0.55 -7.44
N ASP A 219 54.98 0.33 -6.98
CA ASP A 219 55.35 -0.79 -6.15
C ASP A 219 56.20 -0.33 -4.99
N VAL A 220 56.12 -1.03 -3.86
CA VAL A 220 56.92 -0.75 -2.66
C VAL A 220 58.13 -1.67 -2.66
N ARG A 221 59.31 -1.06 -2.84
CA ARG A 221 60.57 -1.80 -2.82
C ARG A 221 60.74 -2.51 -1.48
N SER A 222 61.09 -3.79 -1.53
CA SER A 222 61.35 -4.62 -0.37
C SER A 222 60.15 -4.83 0.58
N PHE A 223 58.92 -4.86 0.05
CA PHE A 223 57.72 -5.10 0.81
C PHE A 223 57.79 -6.35 1.68
N THR A 224 58.35 -7.45 1.16
CA THR A 224 58.56 -8.71 1.89
C THR A 224 59.56 -8.62 3.07
N THR A 225 60.30 -7.52 3.16
CA THR A 225 61.29 -7.29 4.26
C THR A 225 60.67 -6.35 5.34
N ILE A 226 59.54 -5.72 5.06
CA ILE A 226 58.86 -4.77 5.95
C ILE A 226 57.74 -5.47 6.74
N THR A 227 57.25 -6.61 6.24
CA THR A 227 56.31 -7.49 6.94
C THR A 227 57.04 -8.59 7.64
#